data_23942f15b59f306553d3c73bdfd7156e
#
_entry.id   23942f15b59f306553d3c73bdfd7156e
#
_cell.length_a   1.000
_cell.length_b   1.000
_cell.length_c   1.000
_cell.angle_alpha   90.00
_cell.angle_beta   90.00
_cell.angle_gamma   90.00
#
_symmetry.space_group_name_H-M   'P 1'
#
loop_
_entity.id
_entity.type
_entity.pdbx_description
1 polymer ?
#
loop_
_entity_poly.entity_id
_entity_poly.type
_entity_poly.pdbx_seq_one_letter_code
_entity_poly.pdbx_strand_id
1 'polypeptide(L)'
;MGTLSQRLRERLGYLGVFYKRDPSRFLGSLAPDDRKDLLESLHRTYRDLLVSYFSDPAASNQALESFVNTAFFSDLPITRTVEIHVDLIDEFWKQLRMEGHKNDFLQDYRLALLDVMAHLCEMYRRSIPPDIPLTSTAGRVRREMDPSNASEESS
;
A
#
# COMPACT_ATOMS: atom_id res chain seq x y z
N MET A 1 2.67 18.30 -14.90
CA MET A 1 2.69 17.32 -13.78
C MET A 1 1.36 17.37 -13.03
N GLY A 2 0.63 16.28 -12.99
CA GLY A 2 -0.57 16.18 -12.19
C GLY A 2 -0.25 16.28 -10.69
N THR A 3 -1.14 16.88 -9.92
CA THR A 3 -1.03 16.89 -8.46
C THR A 3 -1.09 15.46 -7.92
N LEU A 4 -0.55 15.24 -6.71
CA LEU A 4 -0.67 13.94 -6.03
C LEU A 4 -2.14 13.49 -5.95
N SER A 5 -3.04 14.40 -5.64
CA SER A 5 -4.49 14.15 -5.58
C SER A 5 -5.07 13.64 -6.91
N GLN A 6 -4.62 14.19 -8.03
CA GLN A 6 -5.07 13.75 -9.36
C GLN A 6 -4.54 12.36 -9.69
N ARG A 7 -3.27 12.12 -9.42
CA ARG A 7 -2.65 10.79 -9.60
C ARG A 7 -3.36 9.72 -8.79
N LEU A 8 -3.67 10.01 -7.54
CA LEU A 8 -4.40 9.09 -6.67
C LEU A 8 -5.79 8.78 -7.22
N ARG A 9 -6.53 9.78 -7.69
CA ARG A 9 -7.87 9.58 -8.25
C ARG A 9 -7.85 8.73 -9.52
N GLU A 10 -6.91 8.99 -10.41
CA GLU A 10 -6.78 8.24 -11.66
C GLU A 10 -6.45 6.77 -11.41
N ARG A 11 -5.55 6.49 -10.45
CA ARG A 11 -5.14 5.13 -10.13
C ARG A 11 -6.14 4.38 -9.26
N LEU A 12 -6.66 5.03 -8.22
CA LEU A 12 -7.63 4.42 -7.32
C LEU A 12 -8.96 4.10 -8.00
N GLY A 13 -9.29 4.80 -9.10
CA GLY A 13 -10.44 4.49 -9.92
C GLY A 13 -10.38 3.10 -10.57
N TYR A 14 -9.18 2.57 -10.80
CA TYR A 14 -9.00 1.22 -11.33
C TYR A 14 -9.09 0.12 -10.27
N LEU A 15 -9.08 0.47 -8.98
CA LEU A 15 -9.13 -0.48 -7.87
C LEU A 15 -10.57 -0.90 -7.53
N GLY A 16 -11.42 -1.13 -8.57
CA GLY A 16 -12.81 -1.56 -8.38
C GLY A 16 -13.00 -3.02 -8.00
N VAL A 17 -11.91 -3.80 -7.92
CA VAL A 17 -11.93 -5.23 -7.74
C VAL A 17 -11.58 -5.61 -6.30
N PHE A 18 -12.23 -6.68 -5.80
CA PHE A 18 -11.87 -7.31 -4.54
C PHE A 18 -10.53 -8.05 -4.69
N TYR A 19 -9.58 -7.78 -3.79
CA TYR A 19 -8.27 -8.40 -3.82
C TYR A 19 -8.20 -9.59 -2.87
N LYS A 20 -7.99 -10.77 -3.44
CA LYS A 20 -7.77 -12.00 -2.68
C LYS A 20 -6.30 -12.37 -2.70
N ARG A 21 -5.72 -12.56 -1.50
CA ARG A 21 -4.32 -12.93 -1.35
C ARG A 21 -4.17 -14.41 -1.05
N ASP A 22 -3.07 -15.00 -1.54
CA ASP A 22 -2.68 -16.39 -1.28
C ASP A 22 -1.57 -16.41 -0.20
N PRO A 23 -1.85 -16.93 1.02
CA PRO A 23 -0.85 -16.97 2.09
C PRO A 23 0.42 -17.75 1.76
N SER A 24 0.38 -18.70 0.82
CA SER A 24 1.58 -19.43 0.40
C SER A 24 2.63 -18.51 -0.27
N ARG A 25 2.20 -17.37 -0.77
CA ARG A 25 3.06 -16.37 -1.43
C ARG A 25 3.56 -15.29 -0.49
N PHE A 26 3.16 -15.32 0.77
CA PHE A 26 3.60 -14.35 1.76
C PHE A 26 5.07 -14.51 2.09
N LEU A 27 5.71 -13.41 2.40
CA LEU A 27 7.15 -13.35 2.71
C LEU A 27 7.54 -14.36 3.79
N GLY A 28 6.71 -14.49 4.84
CA GLY A 28 6.91 -15.42 5.93
C GLY A 28 6.84 -16.90 5.53
N SER A 29 6.21 -17.22 4.39
CA SER A 29 6.05 -18.58 3.86
C SER A 29 7.14 -18.97 2.86
N LEU A 30 7.98 -18.02 2.43
CA LEU A 30 9.02 -18.26 1.44
C LEU A 30 10.28 -18.86 2.08
N ALA A 31 11.01 -19.66 1.30
CA ALA A 31 12.35 -20.09 1.66
C ALA A 31 13.29 -18.88 1.82
N PRO A 32 14.36 -18.97 2.65
CA PRO A 32 15.25 -17.84 2.91
C PRO A 32 15.82 -17.18 1.67
N ASP A 33 16.24 -17.95 0.67
CA ASP A 33 16.80 -17.41 -0.58
C ASP A 33 15.74 -16.68 -1.41
N ASP A 34 14.53 -17.26 -1.51
CA ASP A 34 13.42 -16.64 -2.23
C ASP A 34 12.96 -15.35 -1.54
N ARG A 35 12.97 -15.33 -0.23
CA ARG A 35 12.67 -14.14 0.57
C ARG A 35 13.67 -13.02 0.31
N LYS A 36 14.96 -13.36 0.29
CA LYS A 36 16.04 -12.42 -0.02
C LYS A 36 15.88 -11.83 -1.42
N ASP A 37 15.63 -12.66 -2.42
CA ASP A 37 15.44 -12.24 -3.79
C ASP A 37 14.23 -11.31 -3.94
N LEU A 38 13.15 -11.61 -3.24
CA LEU A 38 11.95 -10.79 -3.23
C LEU A 38 12.22 -9.42 -2.61
N LEU A 39 12.91 -9.36 -1.48
CA LEU A 39 13.26 -8.11 -0.82
C LEU A 39 14.20 -7.25 -1.68
N GLU A 40 15.17 -7.86 -2.35
CA GLU A 40 16.05 -7.16 -3.30
C GLU A 40 15.26 -6.60 -4.48
N SER A 41 14.32 -7.35 -5.00
CA SER A 41 13.41 -6.91 -6.07
C SER A 41 12.56 -5.72 -5.63
N LEU A 42 12.01 -5.75 -4.42
CA LEU A 42 11.24 -4.65 -3.84
C LEU A 42 12.09 -3.38 -3.68
N HIS A 43 13.31 -3.50 -3.18
CA HIS A 43 14.25 -2.39 -3.10
C HIS A 43 14.55 -1.78 -4.46
N ARG A 44 14.80 -2.61 -5.45
CA ARG A 44 15.10 -2.17 -6.82
C ARG A 44 13.90 -1.43 -7.43
N THR A 45 12.72 -1.98 -7.30
CA THR A 45 11.50 -1.38 -7.84
C THR A 45 11.19 -0.04 -7.15
N TYR A 46 11.39 0.05 -5.85
CA TYR A 46 11.21 1.30 -5.12
C TYR A 46 12.25 2.36 -5.53
N ARG A 47 13.48 1.95 -5.78
CA ARG A 47 14.52 2.84 -6.31
C ARG A 47 14.10 3.40 -7.68
N ASP A 48 13.60 2.56 -8.57
CA ASP A 48 13.10 2.98 -9.88
C ASP A 48 11.96 3.99 -9.72
N LEU A 49 11.07 3.78 -8.75
CA LEU A 49 10.01 4.72 -8.41
C LEU A 49 10.57 6.09 -8.02
N LEU A 50 11.53 6.12 -7.09
CA LEU A 50 12.11 7.38 -6.62
C LEU A 50 12.85 8.12 -7.73
N VAL A 51 13.65 7.41 -8.53
CA VAL A 51 14.42 8.01 -9.64
C VAL A 51 13.49 8.65 -10.67
N SER A 52 12.37 8.03 -10.98
CA SER A 52 11.44 8.48 -12.02
C SER A 52 10.32 9.39 -11.52
N TYR A 53 10.11 9.49 -10.21
CA TYR A 53 8.89 10.04 -9.64
C TYR A 53 8.56 11.47 -10.12
N PHE A 54 9.56 12.33 -10.22
CA PHE A 54 9.38 13.73 -10.62
C PHE A 54 9.70 14.00 -12.09
N SER A 55 10.35 13.07 -12.79
CA SER A 55 10.85 13.29 -14.13
C SER A 55 10.14 12.49 -15.23
N ASP A 56 9.64 11.32 -14.90
CA ASP A 56 9.02 10.40 -15.88
C ASP A 56 7.75 9.77 -15.30
N PRO A 57 6.58 10.38 -15.56
CA PRO A 57 5.31 9.89 -15.02
C PRO A 57 4.96 8.46 -15.43
N ALA A 58 5.26 8.07 -16.68
CA ALA A 58 4.97 6.72 -17.16
C ALA A 58 5.82 5.67 -16.44
N ALA A 59 7.12 5.91 -16.31
CA ALA A 59 8.02 5.02 -15.59
C ALA A 59 7.70 4.96 -14.10
N SER A 60 7.36 6.10 -13.48
CA SER A 60 7.00 6.13 -12.06
C SER A 60 5.70 5.39 -11.79
N ASN A 61 4.71 5.49 -12.66
CA ASN A 61 3.46 4.75 -12.53
C ASN A 61 3.69 3.25 -12.62
N GLN A 62 4.52 2.81 -13.54
CA GLN A 62 4.85 1.40 -13.71
C GLN A 62 5.60 0.86 -12.48
N ALA A 63 6.57 1.59 -11.98
CA ALA A 63 7.32 1.21 -10.79
C ALA A 63 6.42 1.18 -9.54
N LEU A 64 5.53 2.16 -9.39
CA LEU A 64 4.59 2.20 -8.28
C LEU A 64 3.65 0.99 -8.30
N GLU A 65 3.04 0.70 -9.43
CA GLU A 65 2.14 -0.45 -9.57
C GLU A 65 2.86 -1.76 -9.29
N SER A 66 4.05 -1.93 -9.81
CA SER A 66 4.86 -3.12 -9.58
C SER A 66 5.21 -3.27 -8.09
N PHE A 67 5.62 -2.20 -7.44
CA PHE A 67 5.97 -2.22 -6.02
C PHE A 67 4.76 -2.55 -5.14
N VAL A 68 3.65 -1.83 -5.30
CA VAL A 68 2.48 -2.01 -4.44
C VAL A 68 1.83 -3.39 -4.64
N ASN A 69 1.80 -3.89 -5.86
CA ASN A 69 1.29 -5.23 -6.13
C ASN A 69 2.16 -6.29 -5.47
N THR A 70 3.48 -6.22 -5.64
CA THR A 70 4.41 -7.17 -5.04
C THR A 70 4.35 -7.11 -3.51
N ALA A 71 4.36 -5.92 -2.93
CA ALA A 71 4.30 -5.72 -1.49
C ALA A 71 2.99 -6.24 -0.90
N PHE A 72 1.87 -5.96 -1.55
CA PHE A 72 0.55 -6.40 -1.08
C PHE A 72 0.39 -7.92 -1.14
N PHE A 73 0.71 -8.55 -2.28
CA PHE A 73 0.53 -9.99 -2.45
C PHE A 73 1.55 -10.83 -1.69
N SER A 74 2.70 -10.27 -1.34
CA SER A 74 3.70 -10.92 -0.49
C SER A 74 3.52 -10.64 1.00
N ASP A 75 2.53 -9.83 1.37
CA ASP A 75 2.29 -9.38 2.74
C ASP A 75 3.53 -8.72 3.37
N LEU A 76 4.14 -7.81 2.63
CA LEU A 76 5.26 -7.03 3.16
C LEU A 76 4.75 -6.15 4.31
N PRO A 77 5.40 -6.19 5.49
CA PRO A 77 4.99 -5.31 6.58
C PRO A 77 5.04 -3.84 6.17
N ILE A 78 4.06 -3.07 6.58
CA ILE A 78 3.99 -1.63 6.25
C ILE A 78 5.23 -0.89 6.79
N THR A 79 5.69 -1.26 7.99
CA THR A 79 6.92 -0.72 8.57
C THR A 79 8.13 -0.99 7.67
N ARG A 80 8.19 -2.14 7.03
CA ARG A 80 9.26 -2.48 6.10
C ARG A 80 9.23 -1.60 4.84
N THR A 81 8.05 -1.26 4.36
CA THR A 81 7.89 -0.30 3.25
C THR A 81 8.49 1.07 3.60
N VAL A 82 8.21 1.56 4.81
CA VAL A 82 8.79 2.82 5.29
C VAL A 82 10.31 2.73 5.42
N GLU A 83 10.83 1.62 5.94
CA GLU A 83 12.28 1.38 6.05
C GLU A 83 12.96 1.41 4.69
N ILE A 84 12.38 0.76 3.69
CA ILE A 84 12.90 0.78 2.30
C ILE A 84 13.00 2.22 1.79
N HIS A 85 11.96 3.02 2.00
CA HIS A 85 11.96 4.43 1.62
C HIS A 85 13.09 5.20 2.31
N VAL A 86 13.20 5.07 3.62
CA VAL A 86 14.21 5.79 4.41
C VAL A 86 15.62 5.37 4.00
N ASP A 87 15.88 4.09 3.82
CA ASP A 87 17.19 3.57 3.42
C ASP A 87 17.61 4.12 2.05
N LEU A 88 16.69 4.16 1.10
CA LEU A 88 16.97 4.67 -0.24
C LEU A 88 17.17 6.18 -0.25
N ILE A 89 16.42 6.92 0.52
CA ILE A 89 16.62 8.37 0.67
C ILE A 89 18.00 8.65 1.28
N ASP A 90 18.41 7.87 2.28
CA ASP A 90 19.73 7.99 2.88
C ASP A 90 20.86 7.70 1.87
N GLU A 91 20.70 6.67 1.04
CA GLU A 91 21.63 6.40 -0.06
C GLU A 91 21.72 7.57 -1.06
N PHE A 92 20.59 8.13 -1.45
CA PHE A 92 20.55 9.26 -2.41
C PHE A 92 21.22 10.50 -1.83
N TRP A 93 21.02 10.80 -0.53
CA TRP A 93 21.71 11.90 0.12
C TRP A 93 23.22 11.72 0.14
N LYS A 94 23.70 10.52 0.44
CA LYS A 94 25.14 10.21 0.42
C LYS A 94 25.71 10.38 -0.98
N GLN A 95 25.03 9.87 -1.99
CA GLN A 95 25.44 10.00 -3.38
C GLN A 95 25.50 11.45 -3.84
N LEU A 96 24.47 12.25 -3.53
CA LEU A 96 24.42 13.67 -3.88
C LEU A 96 25.54 14.46 -3.22
N ARG A 97 25.89 14.15 -1.97
CA ARG A 97 27.03 14.76 -1.28
C ARG A 97 28.35 14.43 -1.95
N MET A 98 28.55 13.19 -2.36
CA MET A 98 29.75 12.73 -3.04
C MET A 98 29.92 13.38 -4.42
N GLU A 99 28.84 13.65 -5.10
CA GLU A 99 28.83 14.31 -6.42
C GLU A 99 28.92 15.84 -6.33
N GLY A 100 28.96 16.41 -5.11
CA GLY A 100 29.05 17.85 -4.89
C GLY A 100 27.80 18.63 -5.20
N HIS A 101 26.67 17.98 -5.34
CA HIS A 101 25.37 18.62 -5.53
C HIS A 101 24.91 19.26 -4.22
N LYS A 102 25.00 20.55 -4.13
CA LYS A 102 24.48 21.31 -2.99
C LYS A 102 23.00 21.59 -3.20
N ASN A 103 22.16 21.10 -2.33
CA ASN A 103 20.77 21.56 -2.10
C ASN A 103 19.84 21.78 -3.30
N ASP A 104 20.29 21.54 -4.55
CA ASP A 104 19.52 21.80 -5.76
C ASP A 104 18.39 20.76 -5.99
N PHE A 105 18.32 19.73 -5.16
CA PHE A 105 17.37 18.63 -5.31
C PHE A 105 16.53 18.43 -4.04
N LEU A 106 15.92 19.51 -3.57
CA LEU A 106 14.90 19.41 -2.52
C LEU A 106 13.57 18.97 -3.12
N GLN A 107 13.59 17.90 -3.92
CA GLN A 107 12.36 17.25 -4.31
C GLN A 107 11.83 16.48 -3.11
N ASP A 108 10.56 16.69 -2.80
CA ASP A 108 9.94 16.07 -1.65
C ASP A 108 9.56 14.61 -1.94
N TYR A 109 10.50 13.70 -1.75
CA TYR A 109 10.29 12.27 -1.95
C TYR A 109 9.29 11.65 -0.96
N ARG A 110 8.89 12.37 0.08
CA ARG A 110 7.79 11.94 0.95
C ARG A 110 6.49 11.78 0.18
N LEU A 111 6.32 12.54 -0.91
CA LEU A 111 5.16 12.40 -1.79
C LEU A 111 5.10 11.00 -2.43
N ALA A 112 6.23 10.42 -2.80
CA ALA A 112 6.29 9.06 -3.32
C ALA A 112 5.85 8.04 -2.26
N LEU A 113 6.29 8.20 -1.01
CA LEU A 113 5.86 7.35 0.09
C LEU A 113 4.36 7.47 0.35
N LEU A 114 3.81 8.68 0.35
CA LEU A 114 2.37 8.91 0.50
C LEU A 114 1.57 8.23 -0.62
N ASP A 115 2.06 8.30 -1.85
CA ASP A 115 1.43 7.66 -3.01
C ASP A 115 1.42 6.13 -2.83
N VAL A 116 2.55 5.54 -2.43
CA VAL A 116 2.66 4.10 -2.13
C VAL A 116 1.69 3.71 -1.01
N MET A 117 1.71 4.45 0.09
CA MET A 117 0.88 4.14 1.27
C MET A 117 -0.61 4.24 0.95
N ALA A 118 -1.02 5.24 0.18
CA ALA A 118 -2.42 5.39 -0.23
C ALA A 118 -2.90 4.20 -1.06
N HIS A 119 -2.06 3.72 -1.99
CA HIS A 119 -2.36 2.53 -2.78
C HIS A 119 -2.46 1.26 -1.93
N LEU A 120 -1.50 1.04 -1.04
CA LEU A 120 -1.51 -0.11 -0.14
C LEU A 120 -2.74 -0.08 0.78
N CYS A 121 -3.05 1.07 1.38
CA CYS A 121 -4.22 1.23 2.23
C CYS A 121 -5.51 0.89 1.48
N GLU A 122 -5.66 1.37 0.25
CA GLU A 122 -6.85 1.09 -0.56
C GLU A 122 -6.92 -0.39 -0.96
N MET A 123 -5.81 -1.02 -1.30
CA MET A 123 -5.75 -2.44 -1.59
C MET A 123 -6.14 -3.28 -0.36
N TYR A 124 -5.63 -2.93 0.82
CA TYR A 124 -6.02 -3.61 2.06
C TYR A 124 -7.50 -3.43 2.38
N ARG A 125 -8.03 -2.21 2.19
CA ARG A 125 -9.46 -1.95 2.37
C ARG A 125 -10.30 -2.85 1.46
N ARG A 126 -9.92 -3.01 0.22
CA ARG A 126 -10.62 -3.82 -0.79
C ARG A 126 -10.32 -5.32 -0.70
N SER A 127 -9.42 -5.74 0.19
CA SER A 127 -9.16 -7.16 0.48
C SER A 127 -10.15 -7.73 1.51
N ILE A 128 -10.93 -6.87 2.15
CA ILE A 128 -11.92 -7.27 3.14
C ILE A 128 -13.23 -7.61 2.40
N PRO A 129 -13.78 -8.84 2.53
CA PRO A 129 -15.02 -9.22 1.87
C PRO A 129 -16.19 -8.33 2.31
N PRO A 130 -17.11 -7.94 1.37
CA PRO A 130 -18.28 -7.13 1.72
C PRO A 130 -19.24 -7.83 2.70
N ASP A 131 -19.22 -9.16 2.79
CA ASP A 131 -20.09 -9.96 3.67
C ASP A 131 -19.44 -10.30 5.01
N ILE A 132 -18.86 -9.30 5.67
CA ILE A 132 -18.20 -9.52 6.95
C ILE A 132 -19.20 -9.70 8.08
N PRO A 133 -18.93 -10.63 9.05
CA PRO A 133 -19.77 -10.85 10.24
C PRO A 133 -20.08 -9.60 11.06
N LEU A 134 -19.29 -8.52 10.96
CA LEU A 134 -19.53 -7.26 11.67
C LEU A 134 -20.87 -6.61 11.31
N THR A 135 -21.30 -6.69 10.05
CA THR A 135 -22.58 -6.14 9.59
C THR A 135 -23.75 -6.98 10.09
N SER A 136 -23.60 -8.31 10.09
CA SER A 136 -24.61 -9.22 10.60
C SER A 136 -24.72 -9.17 12.14
N THR A 137 -23.61 -8.94 12.84
CA THR A 137 -23.58 -8.76 14.29
C THR A 137 -24.29 -7.46 14.70
N ALA A 138 -24.07 -6.37 13.96
CA ALA A 138 -24.79 -5.11 14.19
C ALA A 138 -26.30 -5.25 13.94
N GLY A 139 -26.70 -6.04 12.94
CA GLY A 139 -28.10 -6.36 12.67
C GLY A 139 -28.74 -7.20 13.76
N ARG A 140 -28.01 -8.13 14.37
CA ARG A 140 -28.49 -8.94 15.50
C ARG A 140 -28.72 -8.10 16.76
N VAL A 141 -27.76 -7.26 17.12
CA VAL A 141 -27.86 -6.37 18.28
C VAL A 141 -29.06 -5.42 18.13
N ARG A 142 -29.36 -4.97 16.94
CA ARG A 142 -30.53 -4.13 16.66
C ARG A 142 -31.85 -4.86 16.85
N ARG A 143 -31.92 -6.15 16.54
CA ARG A 143 -33.14 -6.97 16.75
C ARG A 143 -33.39 -7.28 18.21
N GLU A 144 -32.33 -7.46 19.00
CA GLU A 144 -32.44 -7.70 20.43
C GLU A 144 -32.84 -6.46 21.21
N MET A 145 -32.65 -5.27 20.64
CA MET A 145 -33.01 -4.00 21.26
C MET A 145 -34.39 -3.44 20.84
N ASP A 146 -35.13 -4.17 19.99
CA ASP A 146 -36.47 -3.73 19.57
C ASP A 146 -37.49 -4.03 20.63
N PRO A 147 -38.10 -3.02 21.29
CA PRO A 147 -39.05 -3.21 22.37
C PRO A 147 -40.40 -3.78 21.92
N SER A 148 -40.63 -3.91 20.60
CA SER A 148 -41.86 -4.50 20.10
C SER A 148 -41.99 -6.02 20.35
N ASN A 149 -40.87 -6.67 20.69
CA ASN A 149 -40.85 -8.10 20.98
C ASN A 149 -41.13 -8.44 22.44
N ALA A 150 -41.30 -7.43 23.30
CA ALA A 150 -41.54 -7.62 24.74
C ALA A 150 -43.02 -7.71 25.11
N SER A 151 -43.95 -7.51 24.15
CA SER A 151 -45.37 -7.44 24.42
C SER A 151 -46.17 -8.70 24.07
N GLU A 152 -45.53 -9.74 23.56
CA GLU A 152 -46.25 -10.99 23.20
C GLU A 152 -46.15 -12.14 24.21
N GLU A 153 -45.42 -11.96 25.33
CA GLU A 153 -45.29 -13.00 26.35
C GLU A 153 -46.13 -12.82 27.59
N SER A 154 -47.13 -11.93 27.61
CA SER A 154 -48.07 -11.82 28.75
C SER A 154 -49.52 -11.86 28.30
N SER A 155 -49.91 -13.03 27.78
CA SER A 155 -51.30 -13.40 27.64
C SER A 155 -51.49 -14.86 27.96
#